data_74d4748ff9ac35c5ebe6c4318855dea2
#
_entry.id   74d4748ff9ac35c5ebe6c4318855dea2
#
_cell.length_a   1.000
_cell.length_b   1.000
_cell.length_c   1.000
_cell.angle_alpha   90.00
_cell.angle_beta   90.00
_cell.angle_gamma   90.00
#
_symmetry.space_group_name_H-M   'P 1'
#
loop_
_entity.id
_entity.type
_entity.pdbx_description
1 polymer ?
#
loop_
_entity_poly.entity_id
_entity_poly.type
_entity_poly.pdbx_seq_one_letter_code
_entity_poly.pdbx_strand_id
1 'polypeptide(L)'
;MRQPARAGNLWLAKTLWDLGAVQFGDFTLGRSTFHSPIYINLRLLISKPRALRRAARLMHDEVRSLQSMRRPHVAPFDRVAGIPFGGLHLATAFSLISNTPMVYIHPAKERDAATPFLEGIYNRGETVLLLDDLTTSGGNVIEAAAFLGLCGLKVKDIVVLLDRQEGARERLKLNGYNLISILGLESLLNYLMASRKIEEDWYRKTIDYMNSRRAD
;
A
#
# COMPACT_ATOMS: atom_id res chain seq x y z
N MET A 1 -10.89 7.71 13.20
CA MET A 1 -9.85 8.17 14.15
C MET A 1 -8.60 8.54 13.34
N ARG A 2 -8.12 9.79 13.41
CA ARG A 2 -6.88 10.23 12.74
C ARG A 2 -5.69 9.56 13.44
N GLN A 3 -4.87 8.80 12.71
CA GLN A 3 -3.60 8.31 13.26
C GLN A 3 -2.64 9.52 13.42
N PRO A 4 -2.04 9.74 14.60
CA PRO A 4 -1.05 10.80 14.76
C PRO A 4 0.17 10.52 13.89
N ALA A 5 0.75 11.56 13.29
CA ALA A 5 1.97 11.46 12.51
C ALA A 5 3.11 10.93 13.40
N ARG A 6 3.55 9.70 13.16
CA ARG A 6 4.71 9.10 13.84
C ARG A 6 6.00 9.56 13.15
N ALA A 7 7.10 9.60 13.87
CA ALA A 7 8.41 10.04 13.31
C ALA A 7 8.83 9.25 12.04
N GLY A 8 8.43 7.98 11.93
CA GLY A 8 8.64 7.15 10.75
C GLY A 8 7.92 7.67 9.50
N ASN A 9 6.73 8.24 9.67
CA ASN A 9 5.91 8.76 8.57
C ASN A 9 6.54 10.01 7.95
N LEU A 10 7.12 10.89 8.77
CA LEU A 10 7.82 12.08 8.31
C LEU A 10 9.08 11.73 7.51
N TRP A 11 9.84 10.72 7.95
CA TRP A 11 10.97 10.21 7.18
C TRP A 11 10.54 9.70 5.81
N LEU A 12 9.43 8.95 5.75
CA LEU A 12 8.92 8.41 4.49
C LEU A 12 8.49 9.53 3.56
N ALA A 13 7.71 10.51 4.04
CA ALA A 13 7.28 11.67 3.28
C ALA A 13 8.47 12.44 2.69
N LYS A 14 9.50 12.71 3.52
CA LYS A 14 10.74 13.34 3.06
C LYS A 14 11.44 12.51 1.99
N THR A 15 11.58 11.21 2.22
CA THR A 15 12.28 10.32 1.29
C THR A 15 11.59 10.24 -0.06
N LEU A 16 10.25 10.15 -0.08
CA LEU A 16 9.47 10.12 -1.33
C LEU A 16 9.62 11.42 -2.12
N TRP A 17 9.62 12.56 -1.44
CA TRP A 17 9.89 13.85 -2.08
C TRP A 17 11.29 13.93 -2.67
N ASP A 18 12.31 13.59 -1.88
CA ASP A 18 13.72 13.68 -2.28
C ASP A 18 14.06 12.71 -3.44
N LEU A 19 13.28 11.63 -3.60
CA LEU A 19 13.38 10.70 -4.72
C LEU A 19 12.66 11.18 -6.00
N GLY A 20 11.94 12.30 -5.95
CA GLY A 20 11.05 12.71 -7.04
C GLY A 20 9.85 11.77 -7.23
N ALA A 21 9.52 10.98 -6.21
CA ALA A 21 8.40 10.04 -6.24
C ALA A 21 7.04 10.74 -6.16
N VAL A 22 7.00 12.01 -5.77
CA VAL A 22 5.78 12.83 -5.67
C VAL A 22 5.88 13.94 -6.71
N GLN A 23 4.93 13.99 -7.61
CA GLN A 23 4.86 14.99 -8.69
C GLN A 23 3.48 15.63 -8.71
N PHE A 24 3.42 16.94 -9.00
CA PHE A 24 2.18 17.70 -9.14
C PHE A 24 1.98 18.09 -10.60
N GLY A 25 0.74 18.00 -11.08
CA GLY A 25 0.40 18.24 -12.49
C GLY A 25 -1.03 17.79 -12.78
N ASP A 26 -1.34 17.47 -14.02
CA ASP A 26 -2.59 16.81 -14.42
C ASP A 26 -2.28 15.42 -14.94
N PHE A 27 -2.69 14.40 -14.17
CA PHE A 27 -2.36 13.00 -14.45
C PHE A 27 -3.62 12.17 -14.67
N THR A 28 -3.66 11.48 -15.80
CA THR A 28 -4.64 10.41 -16.07
C THR A 28 -3.90 9.09 -16.16
N LEU A 29 -4.22 8.15 -15.25
CA LEU A 29 -3.49 6.90 -15.05
C LEU A 29 -4.45 5.72 -14.97
N GLY A 30 -4.25 4.75 -15.85
CA GLY A 30 -5.05 3.54 -15.87
C GLY A 30 -6.54 3.81 -16.13
N ARG A 31 -7.41 3.02 -15.48
CA ARG A 31 -8.86 3.05 -15.68
C ARG A 31 -9.63 3.81 -14.58
N SER A 32 -8.96 4.24 -13.52
CA SER A 32 -9.61 4.78 -12.32
C SER A 32 -9.12 6.16 -11.87
N THR A 33 -8.01 6.65 -12.41
CA THR A 33 -7.42 7.94 -12.04
C THR A 33 -7.49 8.90 -13.21
N PHE A 34 -8.39 9.86 -13.15
CA PHE A 34 -8.59 10.87 -14.18
C PHE A 34 -8.32 12.26 -13.58
N HIS A 35 -7.55 13.09 -14.30
CA HIS A 35 -7.25 14.48 -13.91
C HIS A 35 -6.75 14.63 -12.46
N SER A 36 -5.93 13.69 -12.00
CA SER A 36 -5.35 13.76 -10.67
C SER A 36 -4.30 14.86 -10.59
N PRO A 37 -4.37 15.79 -9.63
CA PRO A 37 -3.37 16.84 -9.45
C PRO A 37 -2.04 16.31 -8.89
N ILE A 38 -1.98 15.02 -8.54
CA ILE A 38 -0.80 14.40 -7.95
C ILE A 38 -0.55 13.01 -8.54
N TYR A 39 0.71 12.72 -8.85
CA TYR A 39 1.22 11.40 -9.18
C TYR A 39 2.24 10.95 -8.15
N ILE A 40 2.13 9.71 -7.67
CA ILE A 40 3.03 9.14 -6.67
C ILE A 40 3.58 7.81 -7.20
N ASN A 41 4.90 7.71 -7.31
CA ASN A 41 5.61 6.55 -7.81
C ASN A 41 6.54 5.94 -6.74
N LEU A 42 5.97 5.09 -5.90
CA LEU A 42 6.70 4.43 -4.81
C LEU A 42 7.71 3.39 -5.30
N ARG A 43 7.59 2.93 -6.55
CA ARG A 43 8.53 1.97 -7.16
C ARG A 43 9.94 2.53 -7.28
N LEU A 44 10.12 3.86 -7.23
CA LEU A 44 11.46 4.47 -7.18
C LEU A 44 12.26 4.08 -5.94
N LEU A 45 11.63 3.58 -4.89
CA LEU A 45 12.30 3.03 -3.71
C LEU A 45 13.26 1.88 -4.04
N ILE A 46 13.01 1.10 -5.10
CA ILE A 46 13.89 0.00 -5.53
C ILE A 46 15.31 0.49 -5.87
N SER A 47 15.44 1.72 -6.35
CA SER A 47 16.73 2.32 -6.72
C SER A 47 17.54 2.78 -5.48
N LYS A 48 16.96 2.68 -4.29
CA LYS A 48 17.61 3.07 -3.02
C LYS A 48 17.45 1.95 -1.98
N PRO A 49 18.31 0.92 -1.99
CA PRO A 49 18.14 -0.28 -1.16
C PRO A 49 17.98 0.01 0.34
N ARG A 50 18.68 1.03 0.86
CA ARG A 50 18.53 1.45 2.26
C ARG A 50 17.14 2.02 2.54
N ALA A 51 16.56 2.77 1.59
CA ALA A 51 15.23 3.35 1.73
C ALA A 51 14.16 2.26 1.62
N LEU A 52 14.28 1.34 0.65
CA LEU A 52 13.37 0.19 0.51
C LEU A 52 13.36 -0.68 1.78
N ARG A 53 14.54 -1.03 2.30
CA ARG A 53 14.66 -1.79 3.56
C ARG A 53 14.01 -1.06 4.74
N ARG A 54 14.19 0.27 4.85
CA ARG A 54 13.59 1.05 5.93
C ARG A 54 12.08 1.17 5.78
N ALA A 55 11.56 1.32 4.56
CA ALA A 55 10.12 1.30 4.29
C ALA A 55 9.49 -0.04 4.69
N ALA A 56 10.09 -1.15 4.29
CA ALA A 56 9.63 -2.49 4.69
C ALA A 56 9.72 -2.69 6.22
N ARG A 57 10.74 -2.14 6.88
CA ARG A 57 10.86 -2.16 8.35
C ARG A 57 9.74 -1.39 9.03
N LEU A 58 9.37 -0.22 8.51
CA LEU A 58 8.23 0.55 9.03
C LEU A 58 6.93 -0.25 8.94
N MET A 59 6.71 -0.96 7.82
CA MET A 59 5.54 -1.85 7.67
C MET A 59 5.59 -2.99 8.70
N HIS A 60 6.73 -3.65 8.86
CA HIS A 60 6.92 -4.73 9.82
C HIS A 60 6.70 -4.26 11.27
N ASP A 61 7.29 -3.13 11.65
CA ASP A 61 7.21 -2.60 13.01
C ASP A 61 5.76 -2.18 13.34
N GLU A 62 5.03 -1.61 12.38
CA GLU A 62 3.60 -1.29 12.53
C GLU A 62 2.78 -2.57 12.73
N VAL A 63 2.97 -3.59 11.89
CA VAL A 63 2.29 -4.89 12.02
C VAL A 63 2.56 -5.49 13.39
N ARG A 64 3.81 -5.56 13.83
CA ARG A 64 4.20 -6.06 15.14
C ARG A 64 3.56 -5.27 16.29
N SER A 65 3.54 -3.95 16.17
CA SER A 65 2.87 -3.07 17.14
C SER A 65 1.38 -3.40 17.26
N LEU A 66 0.68 -3.55 16.13
CA LEU A 66 -0.74 -3.84 16.08
C LEU A 66 -1.08 -5.27 16.56
N GLN A 67 -0.19 -6.23 16.33
CA GLN A 67 -0.33 -7.60 16.83
C GLN A 67 -0.13 -7.68 18.35
N SER A 68 0.75 -6.85 18.93
CA SER A 68 1.08 -6.87 20.36
C SER A 68 0.07 -6.14 21.26
N MET A 69 -0.93 -5.50 20.68
CA MET A 69 -1.97 -4.80 21.47
C MET A 69 -2.83 -5.80 22.27
N ARG A 70 -3.37 -5.38 23.41
CA ARG A 70 -4.28 -6.19 24.23
C ARG A 70 -5.47 -6.77 23.43
N ARG A 71 -5.92 -6.02 22.42
CA ARG A 71 -6.85 -6.48 21.38
C ARG A 71 -6.12 -6.33 20.05
N PRO A 72 -5.55 -7.42 19.50
CA PRO A 72 -4.80 -7.34 18.26
C PRO A 72 -5.64 -6.78 17.11
N HIS A 73 -5.06 -5.83 16.39
CA HIS A 73 -5.66 -5.24 15.18
C HIS A 73 -5.14 -5.86 13.90
N VAL A 74 -4.18 -6.77 14.00
CA VAL A 74 -3.67 -7.60 12.90
C VAL A 74 -3.67 -9.04 13.36
N ALA A 75 -4.26 -9.92 12.57
CA ALA A 75 -4.29 -11.35 12.85
C ALA A 75 -2.89 -11.99 12.71
N PRO A 76 -2.62 -13.12 13.37
CA PRO A 76 -1.48 -13.96 13.01
C PRO A 76 -1.57 -14.37 11.54
N PHE A 77 -0.42 -14.46 10.88
CA PHE A 77 -0.31 -14.88 9.48
C PHE A 77 0.87 -15.83 9.30
N ASP A 78 0.75 -16.72 8.33
CA ASP A 78 1.73 -17.74 8.00
C ASP A 78 2.65 -17.30 6.88
N ARG A 79 2.15 -16.44 6.00
CA ARG A 79 2.85 -15.96 4.80
C ARG A 79 2.58 -14.49 4.53
N VAL A 80 3.44 -13.91 3.70
CA VAL A 80 3.19 -12.61 3.09
C VAL A 80 2.97 -12.75 1.60
N ALA A 81 2.18 -11.85 1.00
CA ALA A 81 2.03 -11.76 -0.45
C ALA A 81 2.18 -10.31 -0.90
N GLY A 82 2.87 -10.11 -2.03
CA GLY A 82 2.98 -8.79 -2.66
C GLY A 82 2.08 -8.66 -3.88
N ILE A 83 1.37 -7.54 -3.99
CA ILE A 83 0.63 -7.21 -5.22
C ILE A 83 1.63 -6.73 -6.29
N PRO A 84 1.63 -7.31 -7.49
CA PRO A 84 2.48 -6.84 -8.58
C PRO A 84 2.06 -5.44 -9.05
N PHE A 85 3.04 -4.55 -9.38
CA PHE A 85 4.46 -4.79 -9.26
C PHE A 85 5.06 -4.08 -8.03
N GLY A 86 4.45 -3.00 -7.55
CA GLY A 86 4.98 -2.16 -6.46
C GLY A 86 5.06 -2.90 -5.12
N GLY A 87 4.00 -3.59 -4.76
CA GLY A 87 3.93 -4.37 -3.52
C GLY A 87 4.91 -5.53 -3.47
N LEU A 88 5.32 -6.10 -4.62
CA LEU A 88 6.23 -7.23 -4.68
C LEU A 88 7.61 -6.90 -4.07
N HIS A 89 8.16 -5.72 -4.36
CA HIS A 89 9.46 -5.31 -3.83
C HIS A 89 9.42 -5.11 -2.30
N LEU A 90 8.31 -4.53 -1.81
CA LEU A 90 8.10 -4.33 -0.38
C LEU A 90 7.86 -5.65 0.34
N ALA A 91 7.08 -6.57 -0.25
CA ALA A 91 6.83 -7.89 0.31
C ALA A 91 8.10 -8.73 0.38
N THR A 92 8.96 -8.68 -0.64
CA THR A 92 10.27 -9.34 -0.61
C THR A 92 11.14 -8.78 0.51
N ALA A 93 11.24 -7.45 0.63
CA ALA A 93 12.03 -6.84 1.69
C ALA A 93 11.43 -7.13 3.09
N PHE A 94 10.10 -7.15 3.23
CA PHE A 94 9.39 -7.50 4.45
C PHE A 94 9.63 -8.97 4.83
N SER A 95 9.50 -9.90 3.89
CA SER A 95 9.76 -11.33 4.08
C SER A 95 11.16 -11.59 4.64
N LEU A 96 12.18 -10.93 4.07
CA LEU A 96 13.56 -11.02 4.55
C LEU A 96 13.76 -10.43 5.96
N ILE A 97 13.03 -9.38 6.32
CA ILE A 97 13.12 -8.74 7.65
C ILE A 97 12.39 -9.58 8.70
N SER A 98 11.22 -10.10 8.37
CA SER A 98 10.35 -10.84 9.29
C SER A 98 10.68 -12.34 9.36
N ASN A 99 11.50 -12.85 8.46
CA ASN A 99 11.73 -14.28 8.21
C ASN A 99 10.41 -15.04 7.96
N THR A 100 9.44 -14.39 7.28
CA THR A 100 8.15 -14.99 6.94
C THR A 100 8.16 -15.43 5.48
N PRO A 101 7.77 -16.68 5.16
CA PRO A 101 7.69 -17.14 3.77
C PRO A 101 6.78 -16.26 2.91
N MET A 102 7.10 -16.15 1.63
CA MET A 102 6.39 -15.29 0.68
C MET A 102 5.80 -16.09 -0.47
N VAL A 103 4.64 -15.65 -0.94
CA VAL A 103 4.04 -16.01 -2.23
C VAL A 103 3.76 -14.73 -3.03
N TYR A 104 3.58 -14.82 -4.34
CA TYR A 104 3.12 -13.69 -5.12
C TYR A 104 2.22 -14.10 -6.28
N ILE A 105 1.32 -13.19 -6.64
CA ILE A 105 0.42 -13.36 -7.78
C ILE A 105 1.21 -13.04 -9.05
N HIS A 106 1.39 -14.03 -9.92
CA HIS A 106 1.94 -13.79 -11.23
C HIS A 106 0.83 -13.27 -12.15
N PRO A 107 0.96 -12.09 -12.76
CA PRO A 107 -0.05 -11.58 -13.67
C PRO A 107 -0.14 -12.47 -14.91
N ALA A 108 -1.36 -12.71 -15.39
CA ALA A 108 -1.58 -13.45 -16.63
C ALA A 108 -0.87 -12.75 -17.79
N LYS A 109 -0.15 -13.51 -18.61
CA LYS A 109 0.39 -13.00 -19.88
C LYS A 109 -0.75 -12.91 -20.88
N GLU A 110 -0.87 -11.78 -21.58
CA GLU A 110 -1.95 -11.49 -22.53
C GLU A 110 -2.12 -12.50 -23.68
N ARG A 111 -1.19 -13.43 -23.88
CA ARG A 111 -1.19 -14.37 -25.04
C ARG A 111 -1.30 -15.85 -24.70
N ASP A 112 -0.87 -16.34 -23.54
CA ASP A 112 -0.75 -17.78 -23.31
C ASP A 112 -1.33 -18.34 -22.02
N ALA A 113 -1.72 -17.49 -21.06
CA ALA A 113 -2.37 -17.93 -19.82
C ALA A 113 -3.57 -17.03 -19.54
N ALA A 114 -4.75 -17.58 -19.69
CA ALA A 114 -6.00 -16.86 -19.42
C ALA A 114 -6.22 -16.53 -17.95
N THR A 115 -5.41 -17.07 -17.03
CA THR A 115 -5.60 -16.94 -15.59
C THR A 115 -4.29 -16.58 -14.87
N PRO A 116 -4.32 -15.66 -13.89
CA PRO A 116 -3.18 -15.45 -13.00
C PRO A 116 -2.90 -16.75 -12.24
N PHE A 117 -1.65 -16.96 -11.83
CA PHE A 117 -1.27 -18.09 -11.00
C PHE A 117 -0.44 -17.62 -9.81
N LEU A 118 -0.40 -18.45 -8.75
CA LEU A 118 0.30 -18.14 -7.51
C LEU A 118 1.66 -18.82 -7.51
N GLU A 119 2.70 -18.03 -7.33
CA GLU A 119 4.08 -18.50 -7.21
C GLU A 119 4.48 -18.65 -5.75
N GLY A 120 5.27 -19.66 -5.47
CA GLY A 120 5.76 -19.99 -4.14
C GLY A 120 5.09 -21.25 -3.56
N ILE A 121 5.63 -21.73 -2.46
CA ILE A 121 5.10 -22.93 -1.76
C ILE A 121 4.12 -22.45 -0.69
N TYR A 122 2.94 -23.03 -0.65
CA TYR A 122 1.90 -22.72 0.34
C TYR A 122 0.99 -23.92 0.59
N ASN A 123 0.26 -23.86 1.70
CA ASN A 123 -0.77 -24.85 2.03
C ASN A 123 -2.14 -24.18 2.07
N ARG A 124 -3.17 -24.89 1.61
CA ARG A 124 -4.55 -24.39 1.71
C ARG A 124 -4.93 -24.17 3.17
N GLY A 125 -5.61 -23.07 3.43
CA GLY A 125 -6.03 -22.68 4.77
C GLY A 125 -5.06 -21.76 5.51
N GLU A 126 -3.83 -21.58 5.01
CA GLU A 126 -2.88 -20.60 5.58
C GLU A 126 -3.39 -19.18 5.44
N THR A 127 -3.04 -18.33 6.42
CA THR A 127 -3.36 -16.90 6.44
C THR A 127 -2.24 -16.09 5.83
N VAL A 128 -2.59 -15.16 4.95
CA VAL A 128 -1.65 -14.31 4.23
C VAL A 128 -1.85 -12.85 4.64
N LEU A 129 -0.75 -12.18 4.99
CA LEU A 129 -0.68 -10.73 5.07
C LEU A 129 -0.40 -10.18 3.67
N LEU A 130 -1.36 -9.45 3.10
CA LEU A 130 -1.23 -8.88 1.76
C LEU A 130 -0.56 -7.51 1.82
N LEU A 131 0.45 -7.30 0.98
CA LEU A 131 1.29 -6.09 0.99
C LEU A 131 1.21 -5.38 -0.37
N ASP A 132 1.07 -4.05 -0.33
CA ASP A 132 1.13 -3.22 -1.53
C ASP A 132 1.92 -1.93 -1.25
N ASP A 133 2.34 -1.26 -2.31
CA ASP A 133 3.01 0.03 -2.19
C ASP A 133 1.99 1.16 -1.99
N LEU A 134 0.92 1.19 -2.77
CA LEU A 134 -0.08 2.26 -2.75
C LEU A 134 -1.48 1.73 -3.02
N THR A 135 -2.47 2.28 -2.32
CA THR A 135 -3.89 2.07 -2.65
C THR A 135 -4.63 3.38 -2.90
N THR A 136 -5.60 3.35 -3.82
CA THR A 136 -6.53 4.44 -4.13
C THR A 136 -7.93 4.11 -3.62
N SER A 137 -8.74 3.46 -4.44
CA SER A 137 -10.09 2.98 -4.10
C SER A 137 -10.12 1.53 -3.58
N GLY A 138 -8.98 0.84 -3.53
CA GLY A 138 -8.87 -0.54 -3.05
C GLY A 138 -9.26 -1.63 -4.04
N GLY A 139 -9.63 -1.30 -5.27
CA GLY A 139 -10.09 -2.28 -6.27
C GLY A 139 -9.08 -3.41 -6.51
N ASN A 140 -7.85 -3.06 -6.90
CA ASN A 140 -6.78 -4.04 -7.16
C ASN A 140 -6.47 -4.91 -5.94
N VAL A 141 -6.57 -4.32 -4.75
CA VAL A 141 -6.31 -5.02 -3.48
C VAL A 141 -7.40 -6.07 -3.22
N ILE A 142 -8.68 -5.73 -3.48
CA ILE A 142 -9.81 -6.65 -3.36
C ILE A 142 -9.66 -7.80 -4.36
N GLU A 143 -9.33 -7.50 -5.62
CA GLU A 143 -9.11 -8.52 -6.66
C GLU A 143 -7.98 -9.48 -6.26
N ALA A 144 -6.86 -8.95 -5.78
CA ALA A 144 -5.73 -9.77 -5.30
C ALA A 144 -6.13 -10.65 -4.11
N ALA A 145 -6.84 -10.10 -3.12
CA ALA A 145 -7.30 -10.85 -1.95
C ALA A 145 -8.30 -11.96 -2.34
N ALA A 146 -9.23 -11.67 -3.26
CA ALA A 146 -10.18 -12.64 -3.78
C ALA A 146 -9.47 -13.77 -4.53
N PHE A 147 -8.47 -13.45 -5.36
CA PHE A 147 -7.67 -14.44 -6.06
C PHE A 147 -6.91 -15.37 -5.08
N LEU A 148 -6.28 -14.83 -4.04
CA LEU A 148 -5.64 -15.64 -2.99
C LEU A 148 -6.67 -16.55 -2.30
N GLY A 149 -7.91 -16.08 -2.10
CA GLY A 149 -9.01 -16.87 -1.61
C GLY A 149 -9.37 -18.06 -2.51
N LEU A 150 -9.40 -17.87 -3.83
CA LEU A 150 -9.61 -18.95 -4.81
C LEU A 150 -8.47 -20.00 -4.75
N CYS A 151 -7.25 -19.58 -4.47
CA CYS A 151 -6.12 -20.49 -4.20
C CYS A 151 -6.23 -21.25 -2.87
N GLY A 152 -7.24 -20.93 -2.03
CA GLY A 152 -7.47 -21.56 -0.73
C GLY A 152 -6.72 -20.90 0.42
N LEU A 153 -6.21 -19.70 0.23
CA LEU A 153 -5.55 -18.90 1.26
C LEU A 153 -6.56 -17.94 1.92
N LYS A 154 -6.26 -17.48 3.13
CA LYS A 154 -7.11 -16.54 3.89
C LYS A 154 -6.42 -15.19 3.96
N VAL A 155 -7.06 -14.14 3.46
CA VAL A 155 -6.61 -12.76 3.64
C VAL A 155 -7.53 -12.08 4.64
N LYS A 156 -6.96 -11.47 5.68
CA LYS A 156 -7.68 -10.65 6.67
C LYS A 156 -7.14 -9.23 6.70
N ASP A 157 -5.83 -9.11 6.65
CA ASP A 157 -5.11 -7.87 6.86
C ASP A 157 -4.31 -7.51 5.62
N ILE A 158 -4.34 -6.24 5.28
CA ILE A 158 -3.67 -5.64 4.14
C ILE A 158 -2.85 -4.47 4.65
N VAL A 159 -1.58 -4.42 4.27
CA VAL A 159 -0.68 -3.33 4.65
C VAL A 159 -0.21 -2.62 3.39
N VAL A 160 -0.40 -1.31 3.35
CA VAL A 160 0.10 -0.47 2.26
C VAL A 160 1.07 0.58 2.80
N LEU A 161 2.07 0.91 1.99
CA LEU A 161 2.99 1.96 2.38
C LEU A 161 2.31 3.33 2.34
N LEU A 162 1.45 3.57 1.33
CA LEU A 162 0.70 4.80 1.19
C LEU A 162 -0.77 4.55 0.85
N ASP A 163 -1.66 5.17 1.63
CA ASP A 163 -3.11 5.25 1.34
C ASP A 163 -3.41 6.63 0.76
N ARG A 164 -3.90 6.68 -0.48
CA ARG A 164 -4.33 7.94 -1.11
C ARG A 164 -5.63 8.48 -0.54
N GLN A 165 -6.28 7.71 0.34
CA GLN A 165 -7.48 8.08 1.06
C GLN A 165 -8.67 8.42 0.13
N GLU A 166 -8.78 7.70 -0.98
CA GLU A 166 -9.83 7.81 -2.00
C GLU A 166 -10.89 6.69 -1.83
N GLY A 167 -11.26 6.33 -0.59
CA GLY A 167 -12.32 5.38 -0.27
C GLY A 167 -11.88 3.92 -0.04
N ALA A 168 -10.58 3.59 -0.17
CA ALA A 168 -10.09 2.22 -0.02
C ALA A 168 -10.44 1.59 1.33
N ARG A 169 -10.32 2.34 2.41
CA ARG A 169 -10.53 1.83 3.78
C ARG A 169 -11.95 1.34 3.99
N GLU A 170 -12.93 2.13 3.59
CA GLU A 170 -14.36 1.82 3.70
C GLU A 170 -14.71 0.64 2.81
N ARG A 171 -14.24 0.67 1.57
CA ARG A 171 -14.50 -0.39 0.58
C ARG A 171 -13.90 -1.73 1.00
N LEU A 172 -12.66 -1.74 1.48
CA LEU A 172 -12.01 -2.95 1.99
C LEU A 172 -12.73 -3.48 3.24
N LYS A 173 -13.13 -2.62 4.15
CA LYS A 173 -13.91 -3.00 5.34
C LYS A 173 -15.24 -3.66 4.97
N LEU A 174 -15.97 -3.14 3.97
CA LEU A 174 -17.21 -3.74 3.48
C LEU A 174 -16.98 -5.14 2.87
N ASN A 175 -15.77 -5.41 2.35
CA ASN A 175 -15.38 -6.72 1.85
C ASN A 175 -14.72 -7.62 2.92
N GLY A 176 -14.75 -7.22 4.19
CA GLY A 176 -14.23 -8.03 5.30
C GLY A 176 -12.73 -7.95 5.51
N TYR A 177 -12.05 -6.99 4.86
CA TYR A 177 -10.61 -6.79 4.98
C TYR A 177 -10.27 -5.60 5.87
N ASN A 178 -9.18 -5.71 6.62
CA ASN A 178 -8.62 -4.65 7.43
C ASN A 178 -7.46 -3.99 6.70
N LEU A 179 -7.50 -2.65 6.51
CA LEU A 179 -6.45 -1.87 5.86
C LEU A 179 -5.58 -1.16 6.90
N ILE A 180 -4.29 -1.42 6.86
CA ILE A 180 -3.23 -0.73 7.60
C ILE A 180 -2.41 0.10 6.60
N SER A 181 -2.26 1.38 6.85
CA SER A 181 -1.42 2.26 6.03
C SER A 181 -0.33 2.93 6.87
N ILE A 182 0.89 2.98 6.33
CA ILE A 182 2.02 3.62 7.00
C ILE A 182 1.93 5.13 6.86
N LEU A 183 1.54 5.62 5.69
CA LEU A 183 1.38 7.04 5.39
C LEU A 183 0.06 7.28 4.67
N GLY A 184 -0.72 8.26 5.11
CA GLY A 184 -1.87 8.78 4.38
C GLY A 184 -1.48 9.97 3.50
N LEU A 185 -2.17 10.17 2.38
CA LEU A 185 -1.92 11.29 1.46
C LEU A 185 -2.04 12.64 2.17
N GLU A 186 -3.05 12.84 3.00
CA GLU A 186 -3.21 14.08 3.78
C GLU A 186 -1.97 14.37 4.65
N SER A 187 -1.40 13.35 5.31
CA SER A 187 -0.18 13.50 6.12
C SER A 187 1.04 13.83 5.28
N LEU A 188 1.16 13.25 4.08
CA LEU A 188 2.20 13.59 3.12
C LEU A 188 2.11 15.06 2.69
N LEU A 189 0.90 15.51 2.29
CA LEU A 189 0.65 16.89 1.87
C LEU A 189 0.94 17.90 3.00
N ASN A 190 0.49 17.60 4.23
CA ASN A 190 0.76 18.42 5.41
C ASN A 190 2.26 18.58 5.66
N TYR A 191 3.03 17.50 5.52
CA TYR A 191 4.49 17.56 5.62
C TYR A 191 5.10 18.45 4.52
N LEU A 192 4.69 18.25 3.26
CA LEU A 192 5.23 19.01 2.12
C LEU A 192 4.92 20.50 2.25
N MET A 193 3.71 20.83 2.68
CA MET A 193 3.27 22.21 2.92
C MET A 193 4.06 22.86 4.08
N ALA A 194 4.14 22.20 5.22
CA ALA A 194 4.88 22.69 6.38
C ALA A 194 6.37 22.85 6.08
N SER A 195 6.94 22.03 5.21
CA SER A 195 8.32 22.08 4.76
C SER A 195 8.56 23.05 3.58
N ARG A 196 7.53 23.81 3.15
CA ARG A 196 7.58 24.75 2.00
C ARG A 196 8.06 24.09 0.70
N LYS A 197 7.70 22.84 0.49
CA LYS A 197 8.06 22.06 -0.70
C LYS A 197 7.01 22.16 -1.81
N ILE A 198 5.81 22.57 -1.46
CA ILE A 198 4.69 22.80 -2.38
C ILE A 198 4.00 24.11 -2.03
N GLU A 199 3.35 24.71 -3.02
CA GLU A 199 2.50 25.88 -2.87
C GLU A 199 1.10 25.49 -2.36
N GLU A 200 0.41 26.42 -1.71
CA GLU A 200 -0.93 26.22 -1.16
C GLU A 200 -1.95 25.78 -2.21
N ASP A 201 -1.80 26.24 -3.44
CA ASP A 201 -2.67 25.88 -4.56
C ASP A 201 -2.63 24.37 -4.86
N TRP A 202 -1.44 23.75 -4.91
CA TRP A 202 -1.31 22.31 -5.09
C TRP A 202 -1.86 21.52 -3.90
N TYR A 203 -1.67 22.03 -2.68
CA TYR A 203 -2.25 21.43 -1.50
C TYR A 203 -3.78 21.40 -1.60
N ARG A 204 -4.43 22.55 -1.84
CA ARG A 204 -5.89 22.65 -1.94
C ARG A 204 -6.45 21.77 -3.07
N LYS A 205 -5.91 21.88 -4.29
CA LYS A 205 -6.33 21.07 -5.44
C LYS A 205 -6.29 19.58 -5.14
N THR A 206 -5.24 19.13 -4.43
CA THR A 206 -5.08 17.69 -4.10
C THR A 206 -6.05 17.25 -3.01
N ILE A 207 -6.31 18.07 -2.01
CA ILE A 207 -7.31 17.77 -0.97
C ILE A 207 -8.72 17.71 -1.57
N ASP A 208 -9.08 18.68 -2.43
CA ASP A 208 -10.38 18.72 -3.08
C ASP A 208 -10.59 17.49 -3.98
N TYR A 209 -9.59 17.13 -4.78
CA TYR A 209 -9.62 15.92 -5.57
C TYR A 209 -9.79 14.66 -4.71
N MET A 210 -9.02 14.51 -3.64
CA MET A 210 -9.11 13.39 -2.72
C MET A 210 -10.52 13.27 -2.11
N ASN A 211 -11.13 14.41 -1.72
CA ASN A 211 -12.46 14.42 -1.12
C ASN A 211 -13.56 14.09 -2.15
N SER A 212 -13.45 14.54 -3.39
CA SER A 212 -14.40 14.18 -4.45
C SER A 212 -14.38 12.68 -4.74
N ARG A 213 -13.21 12.05 -4.72
CA ARG A 213 -13.06 10.59 -4.96
C ARG A 213 -13.51 9.71 -3.80
N ARG A 214 -13.69 10.26 -2.61
CA ARG A 214 -14.27 9.54 -1.46
C ARG A 214 -15.79 9.43 -1.53
N ALA A 215 -16.42 10.38 -2.22
CA ALA A 215 -17.88 10.45 -2.33
C ALA A 215 -18.46 9.53 -3.41
N ASP A 216 -17.61 9.09 -4.34
CA ASP A 216 -17.93 8.12 -5.42
C ASP A 216 -17.76 6.66 -4.92
#